data_b1d37bd613675e1bf046e2ef8f658481
#
_entry.id   b1d37bd613675e1bf046e2ef8f658481
#
_cell.length_a   1.000
_cell.length_b   1.000
_cell.length_c   1.000
_cell.angle_alpha   90.00
_cell.angle_beta   90.00
_cell.angle_gamma   90.00
#
_symmetry.space_group_name_H-M   'P 1'
#
loop_
_entity.id
_entity.type
_entity.pdbx_description
1 polymer ?
#
loop_
_entity_poly.entity_id
_entity_poly.type
_entity_poly.pdbx_seq_one_letter_code
_entity_poly.pdbx_strand_id
1 'polypeptide(L)'
;MTGVNEAQLEGLSALIIEAQSWKKSVAIILGFGLVMQIPAVINVLAGAVPIFADFSAVLLFVFPALLAFVLTRPLVRLFGKSITWDWSALIALGGLILSIFFGILPTFIFGADYQLFFAISLAFIFMIRIIAIAAIADHRFTRVILPACIQSMAAWVVGTAKFGYYFGTYALILQICFGAGIIVFLWLIERPLKKIFNINPLGLANAFMAYMTEGSKALEDYFSEIGEEAFVPQATLFFRRDGKEDITFTVPNIHPGPLGEIGGSNLPKIIHDSLDGETFVAHGCATHDLNPVAAAEIEKITDTIRSSAPQAVFDTKASKAVVLKKPPVSITGQAFGDAVLMISTRAPEITDDIEFPVGLAIMEGGSRHFKNVLFVDGHNSMADIAPAVRSASRKAVEYMRAAQDAVNILSAAPQREFSAGAARVQTPFTREEGFGDLGVQALVIKTEDQTTAYVLIDGNNMIQGDRERIVEAVEALDGIDIADVMTTDTHVVNLLSGKNPIGMEVPFEKYISCIEEAVKKALDDAVPAEVGGATGDVDGINVFGSQRISQLASTAGTMVQFMAPVAVLILALAFIITIIVFLAVA
;
A
#
# COMPACT_ATOMS: atom_id res chain seq x y z
N MET A 1 14.14 9.17 12.89
CA MET A 1 12.88 8.64 13.42
C MET A 1 11.89 8.24 12.32
N THR A 2 12.00 8.72 11.08
CA THR A 2 11.09 8.36 9.97
C THR A 2 11.39 7.00 9.35
N GLY A 3 12.62 6.55 9.22
CA GLY A 3 12.93 5.19 8.72
C GLY A 3 12.42 4.04 9.61
N VAL A 4 12.10 4.31 10.88
CA VAL A 4 11.44 3.35 11.77
C VAL A 4 9.93 3.26 11.48
N ASN A 5 9.32 4.32 10.96
CA ASN A 5 7.88 4.38 10.68
C ASN A 5 7.53 3.67 9.36
N GLU A 6 8.40 3.76 8.34
CA GLU A 6 8.24 3.01 7.08
C GLU A 6 8.39 1.51 7.31
N ALA A 7 9.44 1.07 8.00
CA ALA A 7 9.60 -0.32 8.41
C ALA A 7 8.47 -0.84 9.32
N GLN A 8 7.78 0.04 10.07
CA GLN A 8 6.61 -0.34 10.88
C GLN A 8 5.33 -0.45 10.04
N LEU A 9 5.16 0.35 9.00
CA LEU A 9 4.05 0.23 8.04
C LEU A 9 4.23 -1.00 7.15
N GLU A 10 5.44 -1.27 6.68
CA GLU A 10 5.80 -2.52 5.99
C GLU A 10 5.62 -3.74 6.89
N GLY A 11 5.97 -3.64 8.18
CA GLY A 11 5.74 -4.70 9.17
C GLY A 11 4.25 -4.99 9.45
N LEU A 12 3.36 -4.02 9.25
CA LEU A 12 1.91 -4.24 9.33
C LEU A 12 1.39 -5.03 8.13
N SER A 13 1.98 -4.87 6.95
CA SER A 13 1.62 -5.67 5.77
C SER A 13 1.98 -7.15 5.94
N ALA A 14 3.07 -7.45 6.63
CA ALA A 14 3.48 -8.83 6.94
C ALA A 14 2.54 -9.56 7.93
N LEU A 15 1.66 -8.83 8.63
CA LEU A 15 0.63 -9.39 9.49
C LEU A 15 -0.65 -9.78 8.74
N ILE A 16 -0.71 -9.53 7.43
CA ILE A 16 -1.89 -9.86 6.62
C ILE A 16 -1.88 -11.37 6.35
N ILE A 17 -2.78 -12.06 7.03
CA ILE A 17 -3.06 -13.47 6.77
C ILE A 17 -4.00 -13.53 5.57
N GLU A 18 -3.52 -13.99 4.43
CA GLU A 18 -4.41 -14.36 3.33
C GLU A 18 -5.25 -15.57 3.73
N ALA A 19 -6.57 -15.48 3.53
CA ALA A 19 -7.43 -16.61 3.81
C ALA A 19 -7.19 -17.72 2.77
N GLN A 20 -6.75 -18.90 3.24
CA GLN A 20 -6.65 -20.07 2.38
C GLN A 20 -8.03 -20.42 1.78
N SER A 21 -8.02 -21.05 0.60
CA SER A 21 -9.25 -21.48 -0.07
C SER A 21 -10.19 -22.23 0.88
N TRP A 22 -11.49 -21.88 0.88
CA TRP A 22 -12.51 -22.53 1.70
C TRP A 22 -12.57 -24.04 1.51
N LYS A 23 -12.25 -24.55 0.31
CA LYS A 23 -12.20 -25.98 0.01
C LYS A 23 -11.13 -26.68 0.86
N LYS A 24 -9.96 -26.07 1.02
CA LYS A 24 -8.88 -26.60 1.87
C LYS A 24 -9.29 -26.59 3.34
N SER A 25 -9.85 -25.48 3.84
CA SER A 25 -10.32 -25.36 5.22
C SER A 25 -11.40 -26.38 5.55
N VAL A 26 -12.39 -26.55 4.68
CA VAL A 26 -13.46 -27.56 4.85
C VAL A 26 -12.90 -28.99 4.77
N ALA A 27 -11.99 -29.27 3.85
CA ALA A 27 -11.33 -30.59 3.78
C ALA A 27 -10.59 -30.92 5.07
N ILE A 28 -9.91 -29.94 5.69
CA ILE A 28 -9.24 -30.12 7.00
C ILE A 28 -10.28 -30.40 8.10
N ILE A 29 -11.39 -29.65 8.15
CA ILE A 29 -12.48 -29.88 9.12
C ILE A 29 -13.04 -31.30 9.00
N LEU A 30 -13.32 -31.75 7.79
CA LEU A 30 -13.84 -33.09 7.52
C LEU A 30 -12.79 -34.18 7.80
N GLY A 31 -11.55 -33.96 7.38
CA GLY A 31 -10.43 -34.90 7.65
C GLY A 31 -10.20 -35.08 9.14
N PHE A 32 -10.25 -34.00 9.91
CA PHE A 32 -10.18 -34.05 11.37
C PHE A 32 -11.33 -34.90 11.97
N GLY A 33 -12.56 -34.69 11.46
CA GLY A 33 -13.71 -35.49 11.86
C GLY A 33 -13.52 -37.00 11.61
N LEU A 34 -12.96 -37.35 10.46
CA LEU A 34 -12.63 -38.75 10.13
C LEU A 34 -11.59 -39.33 11.11
N VAL A 35 -10.53 -38.61 11.39
CA VAL A 35 -9.49 -39.03 12.33
C VAL A 35 -10.07 -39.27 13.74
N MET A 36 -10.92 -38.37 14.21
CA MET A 36 -11.58 -38.50 15.52
C MET A 36 -12.56 -39.67 15.61
N GLN A 37 -13.05 -40.15 14.48
CA GLN A 37 -13.94 -41.33 14.44
C GLN A 37 -13.19 -42.68 14.39
N ILE A 38 -11.88 -42.70 14.16
CA ILE A 38 -11.10 -43.95 14.08
C ILE A 38 -11.30 -44.85 15.31
N PRO A 39 -11.22 -44.33 16.56
CA PRO A 39 -11.45 -45.18 17.75
C PRO A 39 -12.87 -45.77 17.81
N ALA A 40 -13.87 -44.99 17.45
CA ALA A 40 -15.25 -45.46 17.41
C ALA A 40 -15.47 -46.56 16.36
N VAL A 41 -14.89 -46.39 15.17
CA VAL A 41 -14.94 -47.38 14.09
C VAL A 41 -14.23 -48.68 14.51
N ILE A 42 -13.08 -48.59 15.16
CA ILE A 42 -12.34 -49.75 15.68
C ILE A 42 -13.19 -50.50 16.70
N ASN A 43 -13.84 -49.80 17.64
CA ASN A 43 -14.70 -50.43 18.66
C ASN A 43 -15.95 -51.08 18.04
N VAL A 44 -16.53 -50.50 17.00
CA VAL A 44 -17.66 -51.09 16.25
C VAL A 44 -17.21 -52.36 15.52
N LEU A 45 -16.06 -52.32 14.84
CA LEU A 45 -15.50 -53.49 14.13
C LEU A 45 -15.10 -54.60 15.07
N ALA A 46 -14.70 -54.27 16.30
CA ALA A 46 -14.39 -55.21 17.35
C ALA A 46 -15.67 -55.80 18.03
N GLY A 47 -16.87 -55.39 17.62
CA GLY A 47 -18.13 -55.83 18.21
C GLY A 47 -18.39 -55.33 19.64
N ALA A 48 -17.61 -54.34 20.10
CA ALA A 48 -17.69 -53.80 21.46
C ALA A 48 -18.82 -52.81 21.66
N VAL A 49 -19.35 -52.21 20.58
CA VAL A 49 -20.39 -51.13 20.62
C VAL A 49 -21.28 -51.22 19.38
N PRO A 50 -22.59 -50.88 19.44
CA PRO A 50 -23.48 -50.82 18.29
C PRO A 50 -23.03 -49.77 17.28
N ILE A 51 -23.28 -49.97 15.97
CA ILE A 51 -22.88 -49.13 14.83
C ILE A 51 -23.19 -47.64 14.99
N PHE A 52 -24.19 -47.26 15.80
CA PHE A 52 -24.57 -45.86 16.02
C PHE A 52 -24.14 -45.27 17.38
N ALA A 53 -23.28 -45.94 18.13
CA ALA A 53 -23.06 -45.62 19.52
C ALA A 53 -22.19 -44.42 19.81
N ASP A 54 -21.35 -43.90 18.91
CA ASP A 54 -20.49 -42.75 19.26
C ASP A 54 -20.06 -41.84 18.11
N PHE A 55 -21.03 -41.11 17.54
CA PHE A 55 -20.77 -39.97 16.67
C PHE A 55 -20.59 -38.65 17.45
N SER A 56 -20.36 -38.75 18.76
CA SER A 56 -20.29 -37.57 19.63
C SER A 56 -19.16 -36.61 19.25
N ALA A 57 -18.04 -37.11 18.75
CA ALA A 57 -16.93 -36.27 18.32
C ALA A 57 -17.31 -35.42 17.08
N VAL A 58 -17.98 -36.03 16.09
CA VAL A 58 -18.47 -35.29 14.92
C VAL A 58 -19.50 -34.26 15.33
N LEU A 59 -20.44 -34.60 16.22
CA LEU A 59 -21.49 -33.72 16.68
C LEU A 59 -20.98 -32.56 17.53
N LEU A 60 -19.97 -32.78 18.38
CA LEU A 60 -19.40 -31.75 19.27
C LEU A 60 -18.43 -30.81 18.58
N PHE A 61 -17.71 -31.26 17.54
CA PHE A 61 -16.62 -30.52 16.93
C PHE A 61 -16.86 -30.16 15.47
N VAL A 62 -17.15 -31.16 14.63
CA VAL A 62 -17.25 -30.98 13.16
C VAL A 62 -18.55 -30.30 12.76
N PHE A 63 -19.68 -30.76 13.28
CA PHE A 63 -21.00 -30.18 12.97
C PHE A 63 -21.06 -28.68 13.31
N PRO A 64 -20.65 -28.19 14.50
CA PRO A 64 -20.63 -26.78 14.81
C PRO A 64 -19.72 -25.96 13.87
N ALA A 65 -18.56 -26.51 13.49
CA ALA A 65 -17.65 -25.85 12.56
C ALA A 65 -18.24 -25.70 11.15
N LEU A 66 -18.85 -26.77 10.62
CA LEU A 66 -19.51 -26.74 9.31
C LEU A 66 -20.73 -25.81 9.33
N LEU A 67 -21.54 -25.85 10.39
CA LEU A 67 -22.68 -24.94 10.55
C LEU A 67 -22.22 -23.48 10.57
N ALA A 68 -21.13 -23.19 11.29
CA ALA A 68 -20.55 -21.87 11.34
C ALA A 68 -19.99 -21.43 9.97
N PHE A 69 -19.31 -22.30 9.24
CA PHE A 69 -18.87 -22.04 7.87
C PHE A 69 -20.04 -21.61 6.98
N VAL A 70 -21.13 -22.39 6.98
CA VAL A 70 -22.28 -22.12 6.10
C VAL A 70 -23.04 -20.85 6.50
N LEU A 71 -23.19 -20.58 7.80
CA LEU A 71 -24.06 -19.50 8.29
C LEU A 71 -23.35 -18.16 8.52
N THR A 72 -22.03 -18.11 8.73
CA THR A 72 -21.32 -16.86 9.03
C THR A 72 -21.49 -15.84 7.90
N ARG A 73 -21.21 -16.24 6.65
CA ARG A 73 -21.32 -15.35 5.49
C ARG A 73 -22.76 -14.82 5.27
N PRO A 74 -23.83 -15.62 5.22
CA PRO A 74 -25.19 -15.13 5.09
C PRO A 74 -25.61 -14.16 6.19
N LEU A 75 -25.21 -14.43 7.45
CA LEU A 75 -25.57 -13.56 8.57
C LEU A 75 -24.81 -12.23 8.54
N VAL A 76 -23.54 -12.22 8.15
CA VAL A 76 -22.80 -10.98 7.93
C VAL A 76 -23.44 -10.15 6.81
N ARG A 77 -23.84 -10.80 5.71
CA ARG A 77 -24.55 -10.14 4.60
C ARG A 77 -25.90 -9.57 4.99
N LEU A 78 -26.62 -10.22 5.89
CA LEU A 78 -27.90 -9.72 6.41
C LEU A 78 -27.77 -8.33 7.04
N PHE A 79 -26.60 -8.01 7.59
CA PHE A 79 -26.26 -6.71 8.15
C PHE A 79 -25.62 -5.72 7.16
N GLY A 80 -25.64 -6.05 5.84
CA GLY A 80 -25.15 -5.16 4.79
C GLY A 80 -23.63 -5.07 4.67
N LYS A 81 -22.91 -6.07 5.20
CA LYS A 81 -21.46 -6.22 5.06
C LYS A 81 -21.11 -7.49 4.30
N SER A 82 -19.89 -7.60 3.79
CA SER A 82 -19.45 -8.78 3.07
C SER A 82 -18.29 -9.49 3.77
N ILE A 83 -18.25 -10.80 3.58
CA ILE A 83 -17.13 -11.67 3.96
C ILE A 83 -17.06 -12.78 2.92
N THR A 84 -15.86 -13.18 2.52
CA THR A 84 -15.68 -14.26 1.54
C THR A 84 -15.97 -15.63 2.16
N TRP A 85 -16.20 -16.65 1.31
CA TRP A 85 -16.30 -18.02 1.79
C TRP A 85 -14.99 -18.54 2.42
N ASP A 86 -13.85 -18.05 1.92
CA ASP A 86 -12.53 -18.42 2.43
C ASP A 86 -12.36 -17.97 3.88
N TRP A 87 -12.70 -16.72 4.20
CA TRP A 87 -12.70 -16.21 5.57
C TRP A 87 -13.73 -16.89 6.46
N SER A 88 -14.93 -17.18 5.96
CA SER A 88 -15.95 -17.90 6.73
C SER A 88 -15.47 -19.29 7.13
N ALA A 89 -14.80 -20.01 6.21
CA ALA A 89 -14.24 -21.33 6.44
C ALA A 89 -13.03 -21.29 7.36
N LEU A 90 -12.14 -20.30 7.20
CA LEU A 90 -10.95 -20.14 8.04
C LEU A 90 -11.32 -19.85 9.49
N ILE A 91 -12.30 -18.98 9.74
CA ILE A 91 -12.80 -18.67 11.09
C ILE A 91 -13.44 -19.93 11.73
N ALA A 92 -14.16 -20.71 10.96
CA ALA A 92 -14.75 -21.97 11.44
C ALA A 92 -13.67 -23.02 11.76
N LEU A 93 -12.66 -23.14 10.92
CA LEU A 93 -11.49 -24.01 11.17
C LEU A 93 -10.71 -23.55 12.42
N GLY A 94 -10.49 -22.24 12.58
CA GLY A 94 -9.85 -21.68 13.77
C GLY A 94 -10.61 -22.06 15.06
N GLY A 95 -11.93 -21.97 15.04
CA GLY A 95 -12.78 -22.43 16.15
C GLY A 95 -12.63 -23.92 16.43
N LEU A 96 -12.51 -24.77 15.39
CA LEU A 96 -12.24 -26.19 15.58
C LEU A 96 -10.87 -26.44 16.22
N ILE A 97 -9.83 -25.75 15.75
CA ILE A 97 -8.47 -25.84 16.32
C ILE A 97 -8.47 -25.45 17.80
N LEU A 98 -9.18 -24.36 18.17
CA LEU A 98 -9.33 -23.95 19.57
C LEU A 98 -10.07 -24.99 20.42
N SER A 99 -11.06 -25.68 19.85
CA SER A 99 -11.75 -26.78 20.53
C SER A 99 -10.79 -27.92 20.89
N ILE A 100 -9.85 -28.21 19.99
CA ILE A 100 -8.85 -29.25 20.22
C ILE A 100 -7.84 -28.79 21.27
N PHE A 101 -7.31 -27.58 21.08
CA PHE A 101 -6.24 -27.05 21.91
C PHE A 101 -6.69 -26.85 23.37
N PHE A 102 -7.86 -26.25 23.59
CA PHE A 102 -8.37 -25.97 24.92
C PHE A 102 -9.30 -27.05 25.47
N GLY A 103 -9.93 -27.87 24.64
CA GLY A 103 -10.88 -28.89 25.07
C GLY A 103 -10.26 -30.29 25.20
N ILE A 104 -9.57 -30.75 24.15
CA ILE A 104 -9.08 -32.14 24.09
C ILE A 104 -7.68 -32.28 24.68
N LEU A 105 -6.77 -31.37 24.29
CA LEU A 105 -5.35 -31.52 24.64
C LEU A 105 -5.08 -31.51 26.15
N PRO A 106 -5.70 -30.66 26.98
CA PRO A 106 -5.52 -30.70 28.44
C PRO A 106 -5.99 -31.98 29.09
N THR A 107 -7.06 -32.59 28.59
CA THR A 107 -7.54 -33.90 29.05
C THR A 107 -6.55 -34.99 28.75
N PHE A 108 -5.97 -34.98 27.56
CA PHE A 108 -5.00 -36.00 27.14
C PHE A 108 -3.65 -35.89 27.86
N ILE A 109 -3.13 -34.68 28.04
CA ILE A 109 -1.79 -34.45 28.60
C ILE A 109 -1.82 -34.52 30.14
N PHE A 110 -2.84 -33.92 30.75
CA PHE A 110 -2.88 -33.69 32.20
C PHE A 110 -3.93 -34.53 32.92
N GLY A 111 -4.70 -35.39 32.22
CA GLY A 111 -5.84 -36.10 32.81
C GLY A 111 -6.94 -35.18 33.33
N ALA A 112 -7.05 -33.96 32.76
CA ALA A 112 -7.97 -32.96 33.21
C ALA A 112 -9.43 -33.29 32.88
N ASP A 113 -10.38 -32.68 33.61
CA ASP A 113 -11.82 -32.89 33.37
C ASP A 113 -12.21 -32.39 31.95
N TYR A 114 -12.63 -33.32 31.12
CA TYR A 114 -12.99 -33.05 29.74
C TYR A 114 -14.15 -32.05 29.61
N GLN A 115 -15.17 -32.15 30.47
CA GLN A 115 -16.34 -31.29 30.39
C GLN A 115 -15.98 -29.84 30.70
N LEU A 116 -15.14 -29.62 31.74
CA LEU A 116 -14.66 -28.29 32.13
C LEU A 116 -13.86 -27.65 30.99
N PHE A 117 -12.88 -28.36 30.45
CA PHE A 117 -12.03 -27.82 29.39
C PHE A 117 -12.77 -27.66 28.06
N PHE A 118 -13.75 -28.53 27.75
CA PHE A 118 -14.61 -28.32 26.61
C PHE A 118 -15.47 -27.06 26.77
N ALA A 119 -16.05 -26.79 27.96
CA ALA A 119 -16.77 -25.55 28.22
C ALA A 119 -15.89 -24.30 28.05
N ILE A 120 -14.63 -24.36 28.53
CA ILE A 120 -13.63 -23.30 28.34
C ILE A 120 -13.36 -23.07 26.84
N SER A 121 -13.22 -24.15 26.07
CA SER A 121 -12.98 -24.04 24.63
C SER A 121 -14.12 -23.31 23.90
N LEU A 122 -15.39 -23.54 24.30
CA LEU A 122 -16.53 -22.84 23.73
C LEU A 122 -16.49 -21.32 23.95
N ALA A 123 -16.02 -20.89 25.13
CA ALA A 123 -15.85 -19.47 25.44
C ALA A 123 -14.73 -18.85 24.59
N PHE A 124 -13.61 -19.54 24.41
CA PHE A 124 -12.53 -19.09 23.52
C PHE A 124 -12.98 -19.03 22.07
N ILE A 125 -13.74 -20.01 21.57
CA ILE A 125 -14.30 -19.97 20.22
C ILE A 125 -15.15 -18.73 20.03
N PHE A 126 -16.08 -18.45 20.96
CA PHE A 126 -16.95 -17.29 20.88
C PHE A 126 -16.16 -15.99 20.86
N MET A 127 -15.20 -15.84 21.79
CA MET A 127 -14.32 -14.69 21.91
C MET A 127 -13.52 -14.43 20.61
N ILE A 128 -12.81 -15.44 20.10
CA ILE A 128 -11.99 -15.28 18.89
C ILE A 128 -12.83 -14.99 17.65
N ARG A 129 -14.04 -15.58 17.56
CA ARG A 129 -14.96 -15.27 16.47
C ARG A 129 -15.47 -13.84 16.51
N ILE A 130 -15.72 -13.28 17.72
CA ILE A 130 -16.03 -11.85 17.84
C ILE A 130 -14.89 -11.00 17.29
N ILE A 131 -13.64 -11.27 17.71
CA ILE A 131 -12.46 -10.51 17.26
C ILE A 131 -12.32 -10.62 15.73
N ALA A 132 -12.34 -11.84 15.19
CA ALA A 132 -12.12 -12.09 13.78
C ALA A 132 -13.19 -11.43 12.89
N ILE A 133 -14.47 -11.56 13.25
CA ILE A 133 -15.56 -10.96 12.46
C ILE A 133 -15.56 -9.43 12.63
N ALA A 134 -15.25 -8.92 13.83
CA ALA A 134 -15.13 -7.49 14.07
C ALA A 134 -13.99 -6.86 13.25
N ALA A 135 -12.84 -7.54 13.16
CA ALA A 135 -11.70 -7.04 12.40
C ALA A 135 -11.90 -7.16 10.88
N ILE A 136 -12.52 -8.26 10.41
CA ILE A 136 -12.58 -8.57 8.98
C ILE A 136 -13.83 -7.97 8.30
N ALA A 137 -14.98 -7.98 8.97
CA ALA A 137 -16.25 -7.70 8.32
C ALA A 137 -16.99 -6.46 8.84
N ASP A 138 -17.28 -6.38 10.14
CA ASP A 138 -18.04 -5.25 10.69
C ASP A 138 -17.62 -4.96 12.14
N HIS A 139 -17.13 -3.77 12.41
CA HIS A 139 -16.71 -3.32 13.74
C HIS A 139 -17.86 -3.09 14.74
N ARG A 140 -19.11 -3.15 14.29
CA ARG A 140 -20.30 -2.89 15.13
C ARG A 140 -20.69 -4.15 15.90
N PHE A 141 -20.40 -4.20 17.18
CA PHE A 141 -20.61 -5.39 18.04
C PHE A 141 -22.03 -5.98 17.96
N THR A 142 -23.07 -5.13 17.88
CA THR A 142 -24.46 -5.59 17.77
C THR A 142 -24.71 -6.46 16.54
N ARG A 143 -23.90 -6.31 15.48
CA ARG A 143 -24.00 -7.08 14.25
C ARG A 143 -23.07 -8.29 14.22
N VAL A 144 -22.01 -8.26 15.05
CA VAL A 144 -20.99 -9.31 15.12
C VAL A 144 -21.44 -10.47 16.04
N ILE A 145 -22.15 -10.20 17.13
CA ILE A 145 -22.50 -11.20 18.15
C ILE A 145 -23.22 -12.40 17.53
N LEU A 146 -24.23 -12.17 16.68
CA LEU A 146 -25.03 -13.26 16.09
C LEU A 146 -24.18 -14.19 15.19
N PRO A 147 -23.41 -13.73 14.20
CA PRO A 147 -22.55 -14.62 13.43
C PRO A 147 -21.41 -15.22 14.24
N ALA A 148 -20.95 -14.56 15.31
CA ALA A 148 -19.87 -15.08 16.14
C ALA A 148 -20.32 -16.25 17.03
N CYS A 149 -21.53 -16.24 17.57
CA CYS A 149 -22.01 -17.26 18.51
C CYS A 149 -22.35 -18.61 17.86
N ILE A 150 -22.51 -18.70 16.53
CA ILE A 150 -23.04 -19.91 15.84
C ILE A 150 -22.30 -21.17 16.24
N GLN A 151 -20.97 -21.17 16.12
CA GLN A 151 -20.14 -22.36 16.36
C GLN A 151 -20.19 -22.79 17.82
N SER A 152 -19.98 -21.85 18.74
CA SER A 152 -19.97 -22.13 20.17
C SER A 152 -21.34 -22.50 20.70
N MET A 153 -22.42 -21.87 20.20
CA MET A 153 -23.79 -22.19 20.59
C MET A 153 -24.24 -23.54 20.04
N ALA A 154 -23.90 -23.86 18.81
CA ALA A 154 -24.19 -25.21 18.26
C ALA A 154 -23.51 -26.30 19.08
N ALA A 155 -22.23 -26.12 19.42
CA ALA A 155 -21.50 -27.04 20.26
C ALA A 155 -22.05 -27.07 21.71
N TRP A 156 -22.51 -25.94 22.25
CA TRP A 156 -23.15 -25.83 23.55
C TRP A 156 -24.46 -26.63 23.61
N VAL A 157 -25.30 -26.54 22.58
CA VAL A 157 -26.57 -27.32 22.52
C VAL A 157 -26.27 -28.81 22.57
N VAL A 158 -25.34 -29.28 21.71
CA VAL A 158 -24.94 -30.70 21.67
C VAL A 158 -24.30 -31.14 22.98
N GLY A 159 -23.40 -30.31 23.52
CA GLY A 159 -22.72 -30.58 24.79
C GLY A 159 -23.70 -30.65 25.98
N THR A 160 -24.68 -29.75 26.04
CA THR A 160 -25.71 -29.75 27.08
C THR A 160 -26.59 -31.01 27.01
N ALA A 161 -26.96 -31.42 25.80
CA ALA A 161 -27.70 -32.68 25.59
C ALA A 161 -26.90 -33.92 26.02
N LYS A 162 -25.57 -33.88 25.86
CA LYS A 162 -24.69 -35.02 26.22
C LYS A 162 -24.28 -35.03 27.69
N PHE A 163 -23.93 -33.86 28.25
CA PHE A 163 -23.32 -33.75 29.60
C PHE A 163 -24.28 -33.25 30.68
N GLY A 164 -25.46 -32.79 30.29
CA GLY A 164 -26.51 -32.40 31.21
C GLY A 164 -26.51 -30.89 31.59
N TYR A 165 -27.43 -30.57 32.47
CA TYR A 165 -27.77 -29.18 32.84
C TYR A 165 -26.60 -28.40 33.46
N TYR A 166 -25.84 -29.00 34.37
CA TYR A 166 -24.72 -28.31 35.01
C TYR A 166 -23.65 -27.87 34.02
N PHE A 167 -23.28 -28.74 33.07
CA PHE A 167 -22.40 -28.37 31.99
C PHE A 167 -22.97 -27.20 31.17
N GLY A 168 -24.25 -27.31 30.78
CA GLY A 168 -24.92 -26.31 29.96
C GLY A 168 -24.92 -24.94 30.62
N THR A 169 -25.26 -24.88 31.92
CA THR A 169 -25.29 -23.63 32.71
C THR A 169 -23.90 -23.03 32.82
N TYR A 170 -22.90 -23.82 33.23
CA TYR A 170 -21.54 -23.34 33.38
C TYR A 170 -20.94 -22.84 32.05
N ALA A 171 -21.09 -23.62 30.98
CA ALA A 171 -20.57 -23.25 29.66
C ALA A 171 -21.25 -21.99 29.10
N LEU A 172 -22.53 -21.78 29.36
CA LEU A 172 -23.24 -20.56 28.94
C LEU A 172 -22.75 -19.32 29.71
N ILE A 173 -22.62 -19.41 31.03
CA ILE A 173 -22.10 -18.34 31.89
C ILE A 173 -20.69 -17.95 31.42
N LEU A 174 -19.84 -18.94 31.18
CA LEU A 174 -18.46 -18.74 30.71
C LEU A 174 -18.43 -18.01 29.36
N GLN A 175 -19.26 -18.40 28.41
CA GLN A 175 -19.35 -17.72 27.10
C GLN A 175 -19.82 -16.27 27.25
N ILE A 176 -20.82 -16.01 28.11
CA ILE A 176 -21.31 -14.64 28.36
C ILE A 176 -20.20 -13.78 28.98
N CYS A 177 -19.51 -14.28 30.02
CA CYS A 177 -18.45 -13.55 30.69
C CYS A 177 -17.26 -13.25 29.75
N PHE A 178 -16.84 -14.21 28.95
CA PHE A 178 -15.77 -14.04 27.98
C PHE A 178 -16.18 -13.14 26.83
N GLY A 179 -17.43 -13.27 26.34
CA GLY A 179 -17.99 -12.38 25.31
C GLY A 179 -18.06 -10.93 25.79
N ALA A 180 -18.54 -10.69 27.02
CA ALA A 180 -18.54 -9.37 27.62
C ALA A 180 -17.11 -8.83 27.81
N GLY A 181 -16.19 -9.68 28.31
CA GLY A 181 -14.79 -9.33 28.49
C GLY A 181 -14.13 -8.86 27.18
N ILE A 182 -14.33 -9.59 26.09
CA ILE A 182 -13.74 -9.20 24.80
C ILE A 182 -14.34 -7.92 24.24
N ILE A 183 -15.64 -7.68 24.44
CA ILE A 183 -16.28 -6.42 24.02
C ILE A 183 -15.67 -5.24 24.79
N VAL A 184 -15.46 -5.39 26.11
CA VAL A 184 -14.77 -4.38 26.93
C VAL A 184 -13.33 -4.17 26.46
N PHE A 185 -12.61 -5.25 26.15
CA PHE A 185 -11.26 -5.18 25.62
C PHE A 185 -11.18 -4.38 24.32
N LEU A 186 -12.01 -4.72 23.33
CA LEU A 186 -12.06 -4.02 22.05
C LEU A 186 -12.45 -2.55 22.22
N TRP A 187 -13.41 -2.26 23.09
CA TRP A 187 -13.80 -0.89 23.41
C TRP A 187 -12.65 -0.08 24.05
N LEU A 188 -11.84 -0.70 24.93
CA LEU A 188 -10.67 -0.05 25.53
C LEU A 188 -9.60 0.25 24.47
N ILE A 189 -9.39 -0.65 23.51
CA ILE A 189 -8.43 -0.47 22.41
C ILE A 189 -8.88 0.63 21.45
N GLU A 190 -10.16 0.72 21.13
CA GLU A 190 -10.66 1.75 20.21
C GLU A 190 -10.54 3.18 20.75
N ARG A 191 -10.63 3.35 22.07
CA ARG A 191 -10.74 4.67 22.71
C ARG A 191 -9.60 5.65 22.39
N PRO A 192 -8.31 5.28 22.48
CA PRO A 192 -7.22 6.22 22.25
C PRO A 192 -7.23 6.80 20.83
N LEU A 193 -7.34 5.95 19.82
CA LEU A 193 -7.36 6.37 18.41
C LEU A 193 -8.61 7.19 18.09
N LYS A 194 -9.75 6.78 18.60
CA LYS A 194 -10.99 7.54 18.43
C LYS A 194 -10.93 8.92 19.11
N LYS A 195 -10.29 9.03 20.28
CA LYS A 195 -10.17 10.30 20.99
C LYS A 195 -9.17 11.26 20.35
N ILE A 196 -8.06 10.74 19.83
CA ILE A 196 -6.96 11.56 19.29
C ILE A 196 -7.21 11.92 17.82
N PHE A 197 -7.66 10.96 17.01
CA PHE A 197 -7.76 11.10 15.56
C PHE A 197 -9.21 11.07 15.03
N ASN A 198 -10.20 10.88 15.90
CA ASN A 198 -11.60 10.62 15.55
C ASN A 198 -11.80 9.35 14.68
N ILE A 199 -10.81 8.46 14.61
CA ILE A 199 -10.82 7.25 13.80
C ILE A 199 -11.29 6.06 14.63
N ASN A 200 -12.12 5.21 14.03
CA ASN A 200 -12.43 3.89 14.55
C ASN A 200 -11.39 2.86 14.04
N PRO A 201 -10.50 2.32 14.90
CA PRO A 201 -9.44 1.40 14.45
C PRO A 201 -9.97 0.11 13.80
N LEU A 202 -11.07 -0.45 14.34
CA LEU A 202 -11.68 -1.64 13.73
C LEU A 202 -12.38 -1.29 12.41
N GLY A 203 -12.93 -0.08 12.29
CA GLY A 203 -13.46 0.42 11.02
C GLY A 203 -12.38 0.59 9.97
N LEU A 204 -11.22 1.12 10.35
CA LEU A 204 -10.03 1.21 9.48
C LEU A 204 -9.57 -0.19 9.03
N ALA A 205 -9.49 -1.15 9.97
CA ALA A 205 -9.17 -2.54 9.63
C ALA A 205 -10.20 -3.17 8.67
N ASN A 206 -11.50 -2.91 8.88
CA ASN A 206 -12.54 -3.38 7.95
C ASN A 206 -12.40 -2.75 6.55
N ALA A 207 -12.11 -1.43 6.46
CA ALA A 207 -11.88 -0.75 5.19
C ALA A 207 -10.66 -1.32 4.46
N PHE A 208 -9.58 -1.60 5.19
CA PHE A 208 -8.38 -2.24 4.66
C PHE A 208 -8.68 -3.66 4.14
N MET A 209 -9.41 -4.47 4.91
CA MET A 209 -9.82 -5.81 4.48
C MET A 209 -10.76 -5.77 3.26
N ALA A 210 -11.66 -4.80 3.19
CA ALA A 210 -12.54 -4.59 2.03
C ALA A 210 -11.73 -4.16 0.79
N TYR A 211 -10.69 -3.36 0.96
CA TYR A 211 -9.76 -3.04 -0.12
C TYR A 211 -9.06 -4.31 -0.64
N MET A 212 -8.47 -5.11 0.25
CA MET A 212 -7.74 -6.33 -0.11
C MET A 212 -8.62 -7.41 -0.77
N THR A 213 -9.89 -7.48 -0.42
CA THR A 213 -10.79 -8.53 -0.91
C THR A 213 -11.70 -8.12 -2.07
N GLU A 214 -11.99 -6.84 -2.20
CA GLU A 214 -13.03 -6.33 -3.12
C GLU A 214 -12.56 -5.08 -3.90
N GLY A 215 -11.35 -4.58 -3.68
CA GLY A 215 -10.85 -3.33 -4.26
C GLY A 215 -11.63 -2.09 -3.80
N SER A 216 -12.24 -2.14 -2.60
CA SER A 216 -13.06 -1.06 -2.05
C SER A 216 -12.22 0.19 -1.75
N LYS A 217 -12.71 1.37 -2.14
CA LYS A 217 -12.08 2.67 -1.83
C LYS A 217 -12.42 3.22 -0.45
N ALA A 218 -13.14 2.47 0.40
CA ALA A 218 -13.54 2.92 1.74
C ALA A 218 -12.33 3.31 2.65
N LEU A 219 -11.13 2.86 2.31
CA LEU A 219 -9.91 3.23 3.03
C LEU A 219 -9.52 4.71 2.79
N GLU A 220 -9.82 5.26 1.61
CA GLU A 220 -9.58 6.67 1.28
C GLU A 220 -10.42 7.61 2.16
N ASP A 221 -11.64 7.21 2.56
CA ASP A 221 -12.48 7.98 3.48
C ASP A 221 -11.78 8.17 4.84
N TYR A 222 -11.14 7.13 5.35
CA TYR A 222 -10.36 7.22 6.61
C TYR A 222 -9.12 8.08 6.47
N PHE A 223 -8.41 7.98 5.35
CA PHE A 223 -7.25 8.84 5.10
C PHE A 223 -7.66 10.31 4.95
N SER A 224 -8.80 10.58 4.32
CA SER A 224 -9.33 11.94 4.18
C SER A 224 -9.68 12.59 5.52
N GLU A 225 -10.13 11.80 6.51
CA GLU A 225 -10.42 12.32 7.87
C GLU A 225 -9.16 12.74 8.64
N ILE A 226 -8.01 12.13 8.33
CA ILE A 226 -6.74 12.42 9.03
C ILE A 226 -5.76 13.25 8.20
N GLY A 227 -6.04 13.45 6.92
CA GLY A 227 -5.19 14.21 6.01
C GLY A 227 -4.97 15.66 6.47
N GLU A 228 -3.97 16.26 5.87
CA GLU A 228 -3.61 17.67 6.05
C GLU A 228 -3.65 18.37 4.69
N GLU A 229 -4.13 19.60 4.66
CA GLU A 229 -4.09 20.40 3.43
C GLU A 229 -2.65 20.82 3.14
N ALA A 230 -2.22 20.64 1.90
CA ALA A 230 -0.92 21.07 1.41
C ALA A 230 -1.08 22.10 0.29
N PHE A 231 -0.03 22.90 0.15
CA PHE A 231 0.14 23.86 -0.94
C PHE A 231 1.48 23.56 -1.62
N VAL A 232 1.44 23.22 -2.92
CA VAL A 232 2.63 22.83 -3.68
C VAL A 232 2.64 23.49 -5.07
N PRO A 233 3.77 24.07 -5.50
CA PRO A 233 3.92 24.57 -6.86
C PRO A 233 3.99 23.39 -7.83
N GLN A 234 3.34 23.54 -8.97
CA GLN A 234 3.29 22.62 -10.09
C GLN A 234 3.89 23.27 -11.32
N ALA A 235 5.10 22.87 -11.71
CA ALA A 235 5.78 23.39 -12.90
C ALA A 235 5.60 22.43 -14.08
N THR A 236 5.31 23.00 -15.25
CA THR A 236 5.01 22.25 -16.48
C THR A 236 5.63 22.92 -17.69
N LEU A 237 6.19 22.13 -18.61
CA LEU A 237 6.58 22.52 -19.97
C LEU A 237 5.51 22.02 -20.95
N PHE A 238 5.07 22.91 -21.82
CA PHE A 238 4.15 22.62 -22.92
C PHE A 238 4.89 22.78 -24.24
N PHE A 239 4.97 21.72 -25.03
CA PHE A 239 5.59 21.75 -26.35
C PHE A 239 4.48 21.70 -27.40
N ARG A 240 4.42 22.72 -28.25
CA ARG A 240 3.59 22.74 -29.47
C ARG A 240 4.44 22.30 -30.64
N ARG A 241 3.91 21.40 -31.44
CA ARG A 241 4.66 20.78 -32.54
C ARG A 241 3.94 20.96 -33.87
N ASP A 242 4.71 21.25 -34.92
CA ASP A 242 4.12 21.47 -36.23
C ASP A 242 3.54 20.18 -36.83
N GLY A 243 2.22 20.12 -36.99
CA GLY A 243 1.49 18.98 -37.57
C GLY A 243 1.48 17.70 -36.73
N LYS A 244 1.86 17.76 -35.46
CA LYS A 244 1.88 16.65 -34.50
C LYS A 244 1.10 17.00 -33.22
N GLU A 245 0.79 15.99 -32.42
CA GLU A 245 0.20 16.18 -31.10
C GLU A 245 1.18 16.92 -30.17
N ASP A 246 0.64 17.76 -29.29
CA ASP A 246 1.41 18.49 -28.30
C ASP A 246 2.02 17.52 -27.26
N ILE A 247 3.13 17.96 -26.65
CA ILE A 247 3.76 17.21 -25.55
C ILE A 247 3.66 18.05 -24.28
N THR A 248 3.29 17.41 -23.19
CA THR A 248 3.31 18.01 -21.84
C THR A 248 4.37 17.29 -21.01
N PHE A 249 5.28 18.04 -20.38
CA PHE A 249 6.22 17.54 -19.39
C PHE A 249 5.98 18.22 -18.06
N THR A 250 5.52 17.46 -17.06
CA THR A 250 5.10 18.01 -15.77
C THR A 250 5.81 17.32 -14.61
N VAL A 251 6.07 18.08 -13.55
CA VAL A 251 6.80 17.60 -12.37
C VAL A 251 5.94 17.87 -11.13
N PRO A 252 5.04 16.95 -10.76
CA PRO A 252 4.28 17.06 -9.52
C PRO A 252 5.20 16.95 -8.31
N ASN A 253 5.09 17.93 -7.39
CA ASN A 253 5.74 17.85 -6.08
C ASN A 253 4.80 17.15 -5.08
N ILE A 254 4.14 16.12 -5.54
CA ILE A 254 3.24 15.22 -4.82
C ILE A 254 3.74 13.81 -5.05
N HIS A 255 3.79 13.04 -3.98
CA HIS A 255 4.27 11.67 -4.03
C HIS A 255 3.13 10.72 -4.43
N PRO A 256 3.34 9.73 -5.30
CA PRO A 256 2.34 8.70 -5.57
C PRO A 256 1.86 8.03 -4.28
N GLY A 257 0.59 7.64 -4.22
CA GLY A 257 -0.04 7.11 -3.00
C GLY A 257 0.62 5.83 -2.47
N PRO A 258 0.14 5.28 -1.34
CA PRO A 258 0.94 4.35 -0.54
C PRO A 258 1.16 2.99 -1.20
N LEU A 259 0.17 2.43 -1.87
CA LEU A 259 0.25 1.12 -2.55
C LEU A 259 -0.99 0.81 -3.39
N GLY A 260 -0.84 -0.03 -4.40
CA GLY A 260 -1.92 -0.53 -5.25
C GLY A 260 -2.67 0.62 -5.95
N GLU A 261 -3.99 0.71 -5.79
CA GLU A 261 -4.82 1.76 -6.40
C GLU A 261 -5.29 2.83 -5.38
N ILE A 262 -4.75 2.83 -4.15
CA ILE A 262 -5.19 3.73 -3.06
C ILE A 262 -4.48 5.08 -3.17
N GLY A 263 -5.21 6.16 -2.87
CA GLY A 263 -4.63 7.48 -2.62
C GLY A 263 -3.81 8.02 -3.79
N GLY A 264 -4.12 7.59 -5.01
CA GLY A 264 -3.38 8.04 -6.18
C GLY A 264 -2.05 7.36 -6.41
N SER A 265 -1.86 6.10 -6.00
CA SER A 265 -0.63 5.34 -6.28
C SER A 265 -0.29 5.25 -7.77
N ASN A 266 -1.29 5.35 -8.65
CA ASN A 266 -1.13 5.44 -10.11
C ASN A 266 -1.21 6.90 -10.61
N LEU A 267 -0.73 7.86 -9.80
CA LEU A 267 -0.73 9.29 -10.09
C LEU A 267 -0.20 9.62 -11.50
N PRO A 268 0.93 9.05 -11.97
CA PRO A 268 1.46 9.35 -13.30
C PRO A 268 0.45 9.03 -14.40
N LYS A 269 -0.18 7.86 -14.34
CA LYS A 269 -1.19 7.45 -15.33
C LYS A 269 -2.46 8.30 -15.25
N ILE A 270 -2.93 8.63 -14.05
CA ILE A 270 -4.14 9.44 -13.86
C ILE A 270 -3.93 10.84 -14.48
N ILE A 271 -2.78 11.46 -14.28
CA ILE A 271 -2.44 12.76 -14.87
C ILE A 271 -2.31 12.61 -16.39
N HIS A 272 -1.54 11.61 -16.86
CA HIS A 272 -1.36 11.36 -18.31
C HIS A 272 -2.70 11.20 -19.03
N ASP A 273 -3.60 10.36 -18.50
CA ASP A 273 -4.89 10.08 -19.15
C ASP A 273 -5.89 11.25 -19.05
N SER A 274 -5.61 12.22 -18.18
CA SER A 274 -6.46 13.41 -17.97
C SER A 274 -6.08 14.58 -18.89
N LEU A 275 -4.92 14.56 -19.53
CA LEU A 275 -4.42 15.64 -20.39
C LEU A 275 -4.39 15.18 -21.86
N ASP A 276 -4.45 16.14 -22.78
CA ASP A 276 -4.37 15.87 -24.21
C ASP A 276 -2.90 15.70 -24.64
N GLY A 277 -2.66 14.87 -25.66
CA GLY A 277 -1.33 14.59 -26.20
C GLY A 277 -0.49 13.66 -25.35
N GLU A 278 0.82 13.57 -25.65
CA GLU A 278 1.73 12.72 -24.88
C GLU A 278 2.22 13.46 -23.63
N THR A 279 1.89 12.95 -22.46
CA THR A 279 2.20 13.59 -21.16
C THR A 279 3.25 12.80 -20.39
N PHE A 280 4.36 13.45 -20.09
CA PHE A 280 5.42 12.97 -19.22
C PHE A 280 5.16 13.47 -17.79
N VAL A 281 5.00 12.56 -16.85
CA VAL A 281 4.77 12.87 -15.44
C VAL A 281 5.98 12.37 -14.65
N ALA A 282 6.99 13.23 -14.52
CA ALA A 282 8.22 12.90 -13.81
C ALA A 282 8.06 13.10 -12.30
N HIS A 283 8.77 12.30 -11.51
CA HIS A 283 8.75 12.43 -10.04
C HIS A 283 9.41 13.72 -9.57
N GLY A 284 8.68 14.52 -8.80
CA GLY A 284 9.18 15.75 -8.17
C GLY A 284 9.77 15.50 -6.78
N CYS A 285 10.11 16.58 -6.08
CA CYS A 285 10.56 16.47 -4.71
C CYS A 285 9.36 16.30 -3.76
N ALA A 286 9.13 15.08 -3.34
CA ALA A 286 8.07 14.73 -2.40
C ALA A 286 8.46 13.47 -1.63
N THR A 287 7.93 13.29 -0.44
CA THR A 287 8.04 12.06 0.37
C THR A 287 6.63 11.59 0.75
N HIS A 288 6.50 10.42 1.34
CA HIS A 288 5.20 9.79 1.68
C HIS A 288 4.24 10.66 2.52
N ASP A 289 4.71 11.72 3.15
CA ASP A 289 3.85 12.73 3.81
C ASP A 289 3.01 13.54 2.81
N LEU A 290 3.45 13.63 1.56
CA LEU A 290 2.71 14.24 0.46
C LEU A 290 1.94 13.23 -0.40
N ASN A 291 1.67 12.01 0.09
CA ASN A 291 0.73 11.09 -0.58
C ASN A 291 -0.68 11.69 -0.57
N PRO A 292 -1.38 11.77 -1.70
CA PRO A 292 -2.80 12.12 -1.71
C PRO A 292 -3.62 11.13 -0.89
N VAL A 293 -4.55 11.63 -0.10
CA VAL A 293 -5.44 10.78 0.72
C VAL A 293 -6.44 9.98 -0.13
N ALA A 294 -6.74 10.45 -1.33
CA ALA A 294 -7.67 9.83 -2.28
C ALA A 294 -7.27 10.14 -3.72
N ALA A 295 -7.61 9.27 -4.65
CA ALA A 295 -7.35 9.47 -6.08
C ALA A 295 -8.04 10.73 -6.63
N ALA A 296 -9.17 11.16 -6.04
CA ALA A 296 -9.87 12.39 -6.42
C ALA A 296 -9.04 13.67 -6.20
N GLU A 297 -8.07 13.64 -5.28
CA GLU A 297 -7.19 14.79 -5.03
C GLU A 297 -6.30 15.12 -6.24
N ILE A 298 -6.04 14.14 -7.13
CA ILE A 298 -5.21 14.33 -8.33
C ILE A 298 -5.87 15.27 -9.33
N GLU A 299 -7.21 15.42 -9.32
CA GLU A 299 -7.90 16.39 -10.18
C GLU A 299 -7.41 17.82 -9.93
N LYS A 300 -7.05 18.17 -8.68
CA LYS A 300 -6.50 19.48 -8.35
C LYS A 300 -5.17 19.75 -9.07
N ILE A 301 -4.34 18.71 -9.24
CA ILE A 301 -3.08 18.79 -9.97
C ILE A 301 -3.37 19.00 -11.47
N THR A 302 -4.24 18.18 -12.05
CA THR A 302 -4.58 18.28 -13.49
C THR A 302 -5.26 19.58 -13.83
N ASP A 303 -6.12 20.09 -12.95
CA ASP A 303 -6.77 21.39 -13.13
C ASP A 303 -5.77 22.56 -13.01
N THR A 304 -4.78 22.44 -12.12
CA THR A 304 -3.69 23.42 -12.02
C THR A 304 -2.85 23.43 -13.29
N ILE A 305 -2.51 22.25 -13.86
CA ILE A 305 -1.79 22.16 -15.14
C ILE A 305 -2.59 22.82 -16.26
N ARG A 306 -3.89 22.49 -16.39
CA ARG A 306 -4.76 23.07 -17.42
C ARG A 306 -4.92 24.59 -17.28
N SER A 307 -5.11 25.08 -16.05
CA SER A 307 -5.32 26.51 -15.79
C SER A 307 -4.04 27.34 -15.92
N SER A 308 -2.87 26.74 -15.76
CA SER A 308 -1.58 27.39 -15.95
C SER A 308 -1.15 27.45 -17.43
N ALA A 309 -1.58 26.52 -18.28
CA ALA A 309 -1.20 26.45 -19.69
C ALA A 309 -1.41 27.76 -20.49
N PRO A 310 -2.51 28.53 -20.29
CA PRO A 310 -2.68 29.82 -20.96
C PRO A 310 -1.65 30.88 -20.54
N GLN A 311 -0.94 30.70 -19.43
CA GLN A 311 0.08 31.63 -18.93
C GLN A 311 1.46 31.34 -19.53
N ALA A 312 1.63 30.21 -20.22
CA ALA A 312 2.87 29.84 -20.86
C ALA A 312 3.22 30.79 -22.01
N VAL A 313 4.43 31.32 -21.99
CA VAL A 313 5.00 32.13 -23.07
C VAL A 313 5.85 31.21 -23.93
N PHE A 314 5.41 30.98 -25.16
CA PHE A 314 6.09 30.04 -26.06
C PHE A 314 7.29 30.70 -26.76
N ASP A 315 8.41 29.96 -26.82
CA ASP A 315 9.64 30.29 -27.54
C ASP A 315 10.07 29.09 -28.42
N THR A 316 10.66 29.34 -29.55
CA THR A 316 11.20 28.32 -30.47
C THR A 316 12.61 27.87 -30.09
N LYS A 317 13.14 28.28 -28.95
CA LYS A 317 14.55 28.12 -28.59
C LYS A 317 14.74 27.25 -27.34
N ALA A 318 15.77 26.41 -27.42
CA ALA A 318 16.30 25.65 -26.29
C ALA A 318 17.83 25.74 -26.24
N SER A 319 18.41 25.59 -25.05
CA SER A 319 19.85 25.43 -24.92
C SER A 319 20.29 24.00 -25.28
N LYS A 320 21.61 23.77 -25.42
CA LYS A 320 22.14 22.42 -25.27
C LYS A 320 21.89 21.91 -23.86
N ALA A 321 21.65 20.62 -23.72
CA ALA A 321 21.65 19.98 -22.41
C ALA A 321 23.07 19.95 -21.83
N VAL A 322 23.16 20.13 -20.52
CA VAL A 322 24.43 20.13 -19.78
C VAL A 322 24.36 19.04 -18.71
N VAL A 323 25.35 18.16 -18.68
CA VAL A 323 25.52 17.18 -17.60
C VAL A 323 26.54 17.70 -16.60
N LEU A 324 26.07 18.24 -15.48
CA LEU A 324 26.92 18.74 -14.41
C LEU A 324 27.19 17.63 -13.39
N LYS A 325 28.42 17.11 -13.36
CA LYS A 325 28.86 16.12 -12.37
C LYS A 325 29.51 16.83 -11.19
N LYS A 326 28.83 16.83 -10.06
CA LYS A 326 29.34 17.28 -8.74
C LYS A 326 29.23 16.12 -7.73
N PRO A 327 30.08 15.11 -7.82
CA PRO A 327 29.93 13.93 -6.98
C PRO A 327 29.70 14.26 -5.50
N PRO A 328 28.72 13.59 -4.87
CA PRO A 328 27.94 12.47 -5.38
C PRO A 328 26.70 12.83 -6.23
N VAL A 329 26.39 14.10 -6.46
CA VAL A 329 25.23 14.55 -7.23
C VAL A 329 25.63 14.79 -8.69
N SER A 330 24.77 14.36 -9.63
CA SER A 330 24.79 14.74 -11.03
C SER A 330 23.46 15.39 -11.41
N ILE A 331 23.51 16.42 -12.25
CA ILE A 331 22.32 17.09 -12.78
C ILE A 331 22.44 17.18 -14.30
N THR A 332 21.46 16.62 -15.00
CA THR A 332 21.24 16.88 -16.42
C THR A 332 20.22 17.99 -16.55
N GLY A 333 20.62 19.12 -17.13
CA GLY A 333 19.75 20.28 -17.25
C GLY A 333 19.69 20.85 -18.65
N GLN A 334 18.57 21.44 -19.02
CA GLN A 334 18.35 22.14 -20.29
C GLN A 334 17.43 23.34 -20.10
N ALA A 335 17.78 24.47 -20.72
CA ALA A 335 16.96 25.69 -20.68
C ALA A 335 16.06 25.76 -21.92
N PHE A 336 14.82 26.23 -21.73
CA PHE A 336 13.77 26.37 -22.71
C PHE A 336 13.11 27.75 -22.56
N GLY A 337 13.55 28.75 -23.35
CA GLY A 337 13.09 30.10 -23.17
C GLY A 337 13.37 30.62 -21.74
N ASP A 338 12.32 30.94 -21.00
CA ASP A 338 12.35 31.36 -19.59
C ASP A 338 12.17 30.23 -18.58
N ALA A 339 12.18 28.96 -19.04
CA ALA A 339 12.06 27.79 -18.19
C ALA A 339 13.35 26.95 -18.18
N VAL A 340 13.53 26.15 -17.12
CA VAL A 340 14.64 25.20 -16.98
C VAL A 340 14.15 23.85 -16.47
N LEU A 341 14.54 22.79 -17.14
CA LEU A 341 14.41 21.40 -16.68
C LEU A 341 15.73 20.93 -16.10
N MET A 342 15.70 20.37 -14.90
CA MET A 342 16.85 19.78 -14.22
C MET A 342 16.45 18.40 -13.69
N ILE A 343 17.14 17.36 -14.14
CA ILE A 343 17.00 15.99 -13.65
C ILE A 343 18.17 15.68 -12.75
N SER A 344 17.90 15.34 -11.51
CA SER A 344 18.93 15.09 -10.51
C SER A 344 19.07 13.61 -10.18
N THR A 345 20.29 13.16 -9.91
CA THR A 345 20.58 11.81 -9.45
C THR A 345 21.82 11.78 -8.55
N ARG A 346 21.91 10.77 -7.72
CA ARG A 346 23.13 10.38 -6.99
C ARG A 346 23.71 9.06 -7.47
N ALA A 347 23.08 8.43 -8.46
CA ALA A 347 23.58 7.17 -9.00
C ALA A 347 25.09 7.24 -9.29
N PRO A 348 25.88 6.21 -8.94
CA PRO A 348 25.44 4.89 -8.47
C PRO A 348 25.18 4.80 -6.94
N GLU A 349 25.24 5.90 -6.17
CA GLU A 349 24.80 5.88 -4.78
C GLU A 349 23.29 5.64 -4.71
N ILE A 350 22.88 4.92 -3.66
CA ILE A 350 21.45 4.64 -3.43
C ILE A 350 20.73 5.96 -3.11
N THR A 351 19.60 6.18 -3.78
CA THR A 351 18.71 7.31 -3.54
C THR A 351 17.31 6.84 -3.29
N ASP A 352 16.64 7.53 -2.38
CA ASP A 352 15.21 7.55 -2.18
C ASP A 352 14.76 9.00 -2.32
N ASP A 353 13.51 9.30 -2.02
CA ASP A 353 12.87 10.60 -2.17
C ASP A 353 13.70 11.79 -1.69
N ILE A 354 13.50 12.94 -2.32
CA ILE A 354 13.97 14.23 -1.84
C ILE A 354 12.82 14.95 -1.14
N GLU A 355 12.99 15.35 0.14
CA GLU A 355 11.96 16.13 0.85
C GLU A 355 11.55 17.39 0.09
N PHE A 356 10.26 17.69 0.04
CA PHE A 356 9.70 18.87 -0.64
C PHE A 356 10.38 20.20 -0.28
N PRO A 357 10.72 20.51 1.00
CA PRO A 357 11.45 21.74 1.33
C PRO A 357 12.81 21.88 0.63
N VAL A 358 13.46 20.79 0.27
CA VAL A 358 14.73 20.80 -0.49
C VAL A 358 14.45 21.20 -1.94
N GLY A 359 13.46 20.56 -2.56
CA GLY A 359 13.01 20.90 -3.91
C GLY A 359 12.54 22.35 -4.02
N LEU A 360 11.73 22.81 -3.06
CA LEU A 360 11.26 24.18 -3.01
C LEU A 360 12.42 25.17 -2.93
N ALA A 361 13.42 24.91 -2.08
CA ALA A 361 14.60 25.78 -1.98
C ALA A 361 15.43 25.81 -3.28
N ILE A 362 15.46 24.71 -4.04
CA ILE A 362 16.11 24.63 -5.35
C ILE A 362 15.33 25.44 -6.38
N MET A 363 14.00 25.25 -6.44
CA MET A 363 13.12 25.99 -7.36
C MET A 363 13.16 27.49 -7.11
N GLU A 364 13.09 27.91 -5.85
CA GLU A 364 13.24 29.32 -5.44
C GLU A 364 14.62 29.90 -5.78
N GLY A 365 15.69 29.08 -5.61
CA GLY A 365 17.03 29.47 -6.05
C GLY A 365 17.13 29.71 -7.55
N GLY A 366 16.51 28.84 -8.34
CA GLY A 366 16.43 28.90 -9.80
C GLY A 366 15.55 30.03 -10.33
N SER A 367 14.52 30.42 -9.58
CA SER A 367 13.54 31.46 -9.97
C SER A 367 14.18 32.84 -10.18
N ARG A 368 15.39 33.05 -9.70
CA ARG A 368 16.18 34.28 -9.95
C ARG A 368 16.67 34.41 -11.39
N HIS A 369 16.71 33.30 -12.11
CA HIS A 369 17.23 33.22 -13.49
C HIS A 369 16.18 32.75 -14.49
N PHE A 370 15.28 31.88 -14.07
CA PHE A 370 14.23 31.26 -14.88
C PHE A 370 12.88 31.45 -14.21
N LYS A 371 11.88 31.88 -14.97
CA LYS A 371 10.53 32.06 -14.43
C LYS A 371 9.90 30.74 -13.98
N ASN A 372 10.20 29.66 -14.72
CA ASN A 372 9.67 28.32 -14.47
C ASN A 372 10.81 27.34 -14.24
N VAL A 373 10.85 26.69 -13.08
CA VAL A 373 11.92 25.76 -12.69
C VAL A 373 11.32 24.40 -12.44
N LEU A 374 11.64 23.43 -13.30
CA LEU A 374 11.28 22.04 -13.16
C LEU A 374 12.47 21.29 -12.57
N PHE A 375 12.32 20.78 -11.37
CA PHE A 375 13.36 19.99 -10.71
C PHE A 375 12.86 18.57 -10.45
N VAL A 376 13.43 17.61 -11.17
CA VAL A 376 13.08 16.19 -11.13
C VAL A 376 14.01 15.46 -10.18
N ASP A 377 13.43 14.69 -9.25
CA ASP A 377 14.13 13.60 -8.59
C ASP A 377 14.16 12.40 -9.56
N GLY A 378 15.34 12.05 -10.05
CA GLY A 378 15.48 10.99 -11.06
C GLY A 378 15.03 9.62 -10.59
N HIS A 379 15.03 9.39 -9.27
CA HIS A 379 14.54 8.18 -8.59
C HIS A 379 14.99 6.89 -9.31
N ASN A 380 16.30 6.74 -9.49
CA ASN A 380 16.89 5.82 -10.48
C ASN A 380 18.09 5.01 -9.96
N SER A 381 18.21 4.79 -8.64
CA SER A 381 19.27 3.96 -8.07
C SER A 381 18.86 3.41 -6.70
N MET A 382 18.43 2.17 -6.63
CA MET A 382 18.00 1.49 -5.41
C MET A 382 18.73 0.16 -5.24
N ALA A 383 19.22 -0.14 -4.04
CA ALA A 383 19.76 -1.45 -3.67
C ALA A 383 19.16 -1.97 -2.36
N ASP A 384 18.74 -1.07 -1.48
CA ASP A 384 18.15 -1.35 -0.18
C ASP A 384 17.31 -0.14 0.23
N ILE A 385 16.61 -0.21 1.36
CA ILE A 385 15.84 0.92 1.90
C ILE A 385 16.83 2.05 2.24
N ALA A 386 16.79 3.13 1.46
CA ALA A 386 17.54 4.34 1.73
C ALA A 386 16.63 5.37 2.44
N PRO A 387 17.14 6.14 3.40
CA PRO A 387 16.38 7.24 3.97
C PRO A 387 16.24 8.37 2.96
N ALA A 388 15.08 9.01 2.91
CA ALA A 388 14.84 10.21 2.13
C ALA A 388 15.88 11.32 2.41
N VAL A 389 16.15 12.16 1.43
CA VAL A 389 17.06 13.31 1.53
C VAL A 389 16.36 14.42 2.31
N ARG A 390 16.65 14.49 3.60
CA ARG A 390 16.03 15.45 4.53
C ARG A 390 16.63 16.84 4.40
N SER A 391 15.81 17.87 4.58
CA SER A 391 16.17 19.28 4.50
C SER A 391 17.36 19.68 5.41
N ALA A 392 17.50 19.07 6.57
CA ALA A 392 18.63 19.29 7.50
C ALA A 392 19.83 18.37 7.26
N SER A 393 19.90 17.68 6.12
CA SER A 393 20.98 16.73 5.81
C SER A 393 22.11 17.36 4.98
N ARG A 394 23.30 16.75 5.05
CA ARG A 394 24.41 17.08 4.14
C ARG A 394 24.03 16.83 2.67
N LYS A 395 23.28 15.75 2.41
CA LYS A 395 22.79 15.40 1.07
C LYS A 395 21.97 16.54 0.46
N ALA A 396 21.05 17.16 1.24
CA ALA A 396 20.26 18.30 0.76
C ALA A 396 21.13 19.48 0.32
N VAL A 397 22.16 19.81 1.10
CA VAL A 397 23.10 20.90 0.75
C VAL A 397 23.88 20.57 -0.52
N GLU A 398 24.24 19.30 -0.75
CA GLU A 398 24.91 18.85 -1.97
C GLU A 398 24.02 19.02 -3.20
N TYR A 399 22.72 18.62 -3.12
CA TYR A 399 21.73 18.86 -4.18
C TYR A 399 21.54 20.35 -4.47
N MET A 400 21.30 21.17 -3.43
CA MET A 400 21.09 22.61 -3.58
C MET A 400 22.27 23.31 -4.25
N ARG A 401 23.51 22.95 -3.91
CA ARG A 401 24.73 23.51 -4.52
C ARG A 401 24.89 23.06 -5.96
N ALA A 402 24.66 21.78 -6.26
CA ALA A 402 24.74 21.27 -7.62
C ALA A 402 23.67 21.93 -8.53
N ALA A 403 22.45 22.07 -8.03
CA ALA A 403 21.36 22.75 -8.75
C ALA A 403 21.66 24.23 -9.00
N GLN A 404 22.19 24.96 -8.00
CA GLN A 404 22.56 26.35 -8.19
C GLN A 404 23.65 26.53 -9.27
N ASP A 405 24.64 25.62 -9.30
CA ASP A 405 25.69 25.69 -10.33
C ASP A 405 25.13 25.32 -11.72
N ALA A 406 24.22 24.36 -11.80
CA ALA A 406 23.53 24.04 -13.05
C ALA A 406 22.70 25.22 -13.56
N VAL A 407 21.94 25.89 -12.69
CA VAL A 407 21.20 27.12 -13.01
C VAL A 407 22.13 28.21 -13.55
N ASN A 408 23.28 28.45 -12.88
CA ASN A 408 24.23 29.49 -13.32
C ASN A 408 24.80 29.18 -14.72
N ILE A 409 25.10 27.92 -15.02
CA ILE A 409 25.60 27.50 -16.34
C ILE A 409 24.49 27.66 -17.41
N LEU A 410 23.30 27.16 -17.11
CA LEU A 410 22.18 27.13 -18.05
C LEU A 410 21.61 28.55 -18.33
N SER A 411 21.64 29.45 -17.35
CA SER A 411 21.20 30.85 -17.55
C SER A 411 22.12 31.64 -18.49
N ALA A 412 23.38 31.22 -18.62
CA ALA A 412 24.35 31.81 -19.53
C ALA A 412 24.46 31.05 -20.87
N ALA A 413 23.79 29.90 -21.01
CA ALA A 413 23.89 29.05 -22.18
C ALA A 413 23.16 29.66 -23.38
N PRO A 414 23.75 29.65 -24.60
CA PRO A 414 23.06 30.10 -25.80
C PRO A 414 21.89 29.17 -26.14
N GLN A 415 20.76 29.74 -26.49
CA GLN A 415 19.58 29.01 -26.94
C GLN A 415 19.42 29.13 -28.45
N ARG A 416 19.01 28.05 -29.11
CA ARG A 416 18.85 27.87 -30.54
C ARG A 416 17.50 27.26 -30.86
N GLU A 417 17.06 27.38 -32.12
CA GLU A 417 15.89 26.64 -32.61
C GLU A 417 16.05 25.15 -32.36
N PHE A 418 14.97 24.48 -32.06
CA PHE A 418 14.96 23.07 -31.73
C PHE A 418 13.77 22.34 -32.33
N SER A 419 13.91 21.02 -32.39
CA SER A 419 12.81 20.08 -32.66
C SER A 419 12.57 19.21 -31.45
N ALA A 420 11.31 18.81 -31.24
CA ALA A 420 10.92 17.90 -30.18
C ALA A 420 10.16 16.70 -30.76
N GLY A 421 10.49 15.50 -30.28
CA GLY A 421 9.78 14.26 -30.59
C GLY A 421 9.48 13.47 -29.35
N ALA A 422 8.35 12.78 -29.32
CA ALA A 422 7.95 11.95 -28.20
C ALA A 422 7.43 10.60 -28.67
N ALA A 423 7.68 9.57 -27.90
CA ALA A 423 7.10 8.26 -28.12
C ALA A 423 6.92 7.50 -26.81
N ARG A 424 5.90 6.65 -26.81
CA ARG A 424 5.64 5.71 -25.73
C ARG A 424 5.64 4.28 -26.27
N VAL A 425 6.26 3.37 -25.54
CA VAL A 425 6.29 1.93 -25.82
C VAL A 425 5.73 1.20 -24.61
N GLN A 426 4.67 0.45 -24.84
CA GLN A 426 4.13 -0.45 -23.79
C GLN A 426 5.09 -1.60 -23.58
N THR A 427 5.42 -1.90 -22.33
CA THR A 427 6.25 -3.05 -22.00
C THR A 427 5.39 -4.32 -21.91
N PRO A 428 5.95 -5.50 -22.22
CA PRO A 428 5.25 -6.77 -22.05
C PRO A 428 5.23 -7.22 -20.57
N PHE A 429 5.78 -6.42 -19.66
CA PHE A 429 5.94 -6.75 -18.25
C PHE A 429 4.77 -6.23 -17.42
N THR A 430 4.55 -6.88 -16.27
CA THR A 430 3.43 -6.61 -15.36
C THR A 430 3.84 -5.71 -14.20
N ARG A 431 2.85 -5.25 -13.43
CA ARG A 431 3.07 -4.49 -12.20
C ARG A 431 3.86 -5.29 -11.17
N GLU A 432 3.62 -6.60 -11.07
CA GLU A 432 4.36 -7.52 -10.19
C GLU A 432 5.83 -7.69 -10.64
N GLU A 433 6.13 -7.38 -11.89
CA GLU A 433 7.48 -7.38 -12.45
C GLU A 433 8.15 -6.00 -12.40
N GLY A 434 7.54 -5.00 -11.73
CA GLY A 434 8.09 -3.67 -11.48
C GLY A 434 7.78 -2.61 -12.55
N PHE A 435 6.93 -2.93 -13.54
CA PHE A 435 6.58 -2.00 -14.62
C PHE A 435 5.14 -1.51 -14.50
N GLY A 436 4.96 -0.18 -14.50
CA GLY A 436 3.67 0.46 -14.46
C GLY A 436 2.95 0.50 -15.81
N ASP A 437 1.75 1.05 -15.80
CA ASP A 437 0.81 0.99 -16.91
C ASP A 437 1.20 1.87 -18.11
N LEU A 438 2.05 2.88 -17.94
CA LEU A 438 2.52 3.77 -19.00
C LEU A 438 3.69 3.19 -19.79
N GLY A 439 4.39 2.18 -19.24
CA GLY A 439 5.54 1.55 -19.90
C GLY A 439 6.77 2.47 -19.93
N VAL A 440 7.34 2.67 -21.12
CA VAL A 440 8.51 3.53 -21.35
C VAL A 440 8.14 4.68 -22.27
N GLN A 441 8.42 5.91 -21.81
CA GLN A 441 8.27 7.13 -22.60
C GLN A 441 9.67 7.71 -22.91
N ALA A 442 9.84 8.27 -24.09
CA ALA A 442 11.05 8.98 -24.49
C ALA A 442 10.69 10.35 -25.08
N LEU A 443 11.35 11.40 -24.59
CA LEU A 443 11.32 12.76 -25.13
C LEU A 443 12.69 13.04 -25.74
N VAL A 444 12.73 13.37 -27.04
CA VAL A 444 13.95 13.77 -27.74
C VAL A 444 13.91 15.25 -28.07
N ILE A 445 14.94 15.99 -27.66
CA ILE A 445 15.14 17.40 -28.00
C ILE A 445 16.36 17.49 -28.90
N LYS A 446 16.17 17.99 -30.10
CA LYS A 446 17.21 18.14 -31.12
C LYS A 446 17.47 19.62 -31.38
N THR A 447 18.62 20.11 -30.99
CA THR A 447 19.18 21.41 -31.36
C THR A 447 20.11 21.27 -32.57
N GLU A 448 20.65 22.36 -33.11
CA GLU A 448 21.56 22.33 -34.27
C GLU A 448 22.75 21.36 -34.11
N ASP A 449 23.33 21.32 -32.89
CA ASP A 449 24.58 20.62 -32.62
C ASP A 449 24.47 19.52 -31.55
N GLN A 450 23.28 19.20 -31.06
CA GLN A 450 23.11 18.20 -30.00
C GLN A 450 21.70 17.62 -30.00
N THR A 451 21.62 16.32 -29.86
CA THR A 451 20.37 15.59 -29.63
C THR A 451 20.40 14.98 -28.24
N THR A 452 19.40 15.30 -27.43
CA THR A 452 19.27 14.83 -26.06
C THR A 452 18.05 13.93 -25.94
N ALA A 453 18.19 12.75 -25.33
CA ALA A 453 17.10 11.83 -25.04
C ALA A 453 16.80 11.80 -23.53
N TYR A 454 15.57 12.10 -23.15
CA TYR A 454 15.05 11.95 -21.81
C TYR A 454 14.13 10.73 -21.76
N VAL A 455 14.51 9.72 -20.99
CA VAL A 455 13.74 8.48 -20.84
C VAL A 455 13.01 8.52 -19.51
N LEU A 456 11.70 8.28 -19.53
CA LEU A 456 10.87 8.14 -18.35
C LEU A 456 10.27 6.73 -18.35
N ILE A 457 10.58 5.95 -17.30
CA ILE A 457 10.07 4.60 -17.14
C ILE A 457 9.00 4.61 -16.05
N ASP A 458 7.84 4.06 -16.36
CA ASP A 458 6.78 3.92 -15.36
C ASP A 458 7.12 2.76 -14.42
N GLY A 459 7.60 3.12 -13.23
CA GLY A 459 8.06 2.20 -12.20
C GLY A 459 8.40 2.95 -10.92
N ASN A 460 8.60 2.22 -9.80
CA ASN A 460 8.87 2.86 -8.52
C ASN A 460 10.30 3.45 -8.45
N ASN A 461 11.28 2.69 -8.84
CA ASN A 461 12.71 3.05 -8.85
C ASN A 461 13.41 2.05 -9.77
N MET A 462 14.72 2.04 -9.87
CA MET A 462 15.46 0.99 -10.57
C MET A 462 16.64 0.48 -9.73
N ILE A 463 17.05 -0.76 -9.96
CA ILE A 463 18.17 -1.33 -9.25
C ILE A 463 19.47 -0.59 -9.56
N GLN A 464 20.35 -0.56 -8.56
CA GLN A 464 21.65 0.11 -8.64
C GLN A 464 22.48 -0.38 -9.84
N GLY A 465 22.97 0.55 -10.65
CA GLY A 465 23.82 0.31 -11.83
C GLY A 465 23.05 0.24 -13.15
N ASP A 466 21.74 0.03 -13.14
CA ASP A 466 20.97 -0.05 -14.38
C ASP A 466 20.81 1.32 -15.04
N ARG A 467 20.78 2.43 -14.26
CA ARG A 467 20.79 3.78 -14.83
C ARG A 467 21.99 4.00 -15.76
N GLU A 468 23.18 3.69 -15.31
CA GLU A 468 24.41 3.88 -16.09
C GLU A 468 24.39 3.04 -17.36
N ARG A 469 23.91 1.80 -17.26
CA ARG A 469 23.76 0.88 -18.42
C ARG A 469 22.74 1.40 -19.42
N ILE A 470 21.63 1.96 -18.97
CA ILE A 470 20.60 2.55 -19.84
C ILE A 470 21.18 3.77 -20.57
N VAL A 471 21.82 4.68 -19.85
CA VAL A 471 22.41 5.89 -20.43
C VAL A 471 23.45 5.49 -21.48
N GLU A 472 24.36 4.55 -21.19
CA GLU A 472 25.36 4.06 -22.14
C GLU A 472 24.70 3.43 -23.39
N ALA A 473 23.66 2.61 -23.22
CA ALA A 473 22.98 1.98 -24.34
C ALA A 473 22.23 3.01 -25.22
N VAL A 474 21.61 4.03 -24.61
CA VAL A 474 20.87 5.06 -25.36
C VAL A 474 21.84 6.02 -26.07
N GLU A 475 22.95 6.43 -25.43
CA GLU A 475 23.98 7.27 -26.05
C GLU A 475 24.74 6.53 -27.18
N ALA A 476 24.71 5.19 -27.20
CA ALA A 476 25.25 4.39 -28.30
C ALA A 476 24.33 4.34 -29.55
N LEU A 477 23.09 4.83 -29.46
CA LEU A 477 22.18 4.92 -30.60
C LEU A 477 22.62 6.03 -31.55
N ASP A 478 22.57 5.75 -32.87
CA ASP A 478 22.86 6.75 -33.89
C ASP A 478 21.98 8.00 -33.72
N GLY A 479 22.62 9.16 -33.62
CA GLY A 479 21.93 10.44 -33.54
C GLY A 479 21.53 10.89 -32.15
N ILE A 480 21.99 10.23 -31.07
CA ILE A 480 21.84 10.67 -29.69
C ILE A 480 23.21 11.04 -29.11
N ASP A 481 23.35 12.24 -28.56
CA ASP A 481 24.59 12.75 -27.98
C ASP A 481 24.59 12.67 -26.44
N ILE A 482 23.41 12.87 -25.82
CA ILE A 482 23.24 12.86 -24.36
C ILE A 482 21.94 12.12 -24.03
N ALA A 483 21.99 11.31 -23.01
CA ALA A 483 20.80 10.66 -22.45
C ALA A 483 20.73 10.83 -20.93
N ASP A 484 19.52 10.86 -20.41
CA ASP A 484 19.24 10.63 -18.99
C ASP A 484 17.97 9.81 -18.81
N VAL A 485 17.87 9.10 -17.69
CA VAL A 485 16.75 8.22 -17.38
C VAL A 485 16.24 8.51 -15.99
N MET A 486 14.92 8.53 -15.84
CA MET A 486 14.18 8.75 -14.61
C MET A 486 13.02 7.76 -14.52
N THR A 487 12.48 7.59 -13.33
CA THR A 487 11.25 6.84 -13.09
C THR A 487 10.11 7.77 -12.66
N THR A 488 8.88 7.28 -12.77
CA THR A 488 7.69 8.01 -12.34
C THR A 488 7.45 7.92 -10.84
N ASP A 489 8.16 7.04 -10.16
CA ASP A 489 7.91 6.62 -8.78
C ASP A 489 6.49 6.08 -8.55
N THR A 490 5.88 5.46 -9.57
CA THR A 490 4.55 4.89 -9.40
C THR A 490 4.53 3.79 -8.33
N HIS A 491 3.61 3.90 -7.38
CA HIS A 491 3.44 2.90 -6.32
C HIS A 491 2.47 1.77 -6.66
N VAL A 492 1.87 1.82 -7.85
CA VAL A 492 0.99 0.75 -8.34
C VAL A 492 1.71 -0.59 -8.52
N VAL A 493 3.03 -0.54 -8.68
CA VAL A 493 3.91 -1.71 -8.82
C VAL A 493 4.38 -2.29 -7.48
N ASN A 494 4.20 -1.56 -6.37
CA ASN A 494 4.65 -2.00 -5.06
C ASN A 494 3.80 -3.16 -4.56
N LEU A 495 4.47 -4.17 -4.04
CA LEU A 495 3.85 -5.36 -3.46
C LEU A 495 3.65 -5.17 -1.96
N LEU A 496 2.81 -6.00 -1.35
CA LEU A 496 2.68 -6.06 0.11
C LEU A 496 3.99 -6.43 0.82
N SER A 497 4.90 -7.09 0.09
CA SER A 497 6.23 -7.46 0.58
C SER A 497 7.25 -6.32 0.53
N GLY A 498 6.93 -5.17 -0.09
CA GLY A 498 7.80 -4.00 -0.18
C GLY A 498 7.88 -3.40 -1.59
N LYS A 499 8.87 -2.51 -1.78
CA LYS A 499 9.15 -1.85 -3.05
C LYS A 499 9.58 -2.86 -4.12
N ASN A 500 9.19 -2.60 -5.35
CA ASN A 500 9.46 -3.46 -6.51
C ASN A 500 10.13 -2.64 -7.63
N PRO A 501 11.41 -2.31 -7.50
CA PRO A 501 12.11 -1.49 -8.47
C PRO A 501 12.33 -2.23 -9.80
N ILE A 502 12.41 -1.46 -10.89
CA ILE A 502 12.76 -1.94 -12.23
C ILE A 502 14.11 -2.67 -12.15
N GLY A 503 14.20 -3.82 -12.80
CA GLY A 503 15.42 -4.64 -12.82
C GLY A 503 15.48 -5.71 -11.71
N MET A 504 14.60 -5.65 -10.68
CA MET A 504 14.57 -6.66 -9.63
C MET A 504 14.06 -8.02 -10.15
N GLU A 505 12.91 -8.04 -10.79
CA GLU A 505 12.27 -9.26 -11.30
C GLU A 505 12.60 -9.51 -12.79
N VAL A 506 12.79 -8.45 -13.57
CA VAL A 506 13.10 -8.51 -14.99
C VAL A 506 14.53 -8.08 -15.24
N PRO A 507 15.41 -8.97 -15.74
CA PRO A 507 16.81 -8.60 -16.00
C PRO A 507 16.92 -7.57 -17.14
N PHE A 508 17.95 -6.72 -17.05
CA PHE A 508 18.24 -5.60 -17.94
C PHE A 508 18.11 -5.95 -19.44
N GLU A 509 18.65 -7.07 -19.86
CA GLU A 509 18.71 -7.52 -21.25
C GLU A 509 17.32 -7.72 -21.89
N LYS A 510 16.27 -7.86 -21.05
CA LYS A 510 14.90 -8.03 -21.53
C LYS A 510 14.18 -6.71 -21.76
N TYR A 511 14.42 -5.69 -20.93
CA TYR A 511 13.68 -4.44 -21.02
C TYR A 511 14.41 -3.33 -21.76
N ILE A 512 15.72 -3.40 -21.94
CA ILE A 512 16.49 -2.38 -22.67
C ILE A 512 15.99 -2.15 -24.10
N SER A 513 15.54 -3.19 -24.79
CA SER A 513 15.01 -3.09 -26.14
C SER A 513 13.75 -2.20 -26.21
N CYS A 514 12.92 -2.18 -25.18
CA CYS A 514 11.74 -1.30 -25.12
C CYS A 514 12.17 0.18 -25.00
N ILE A 515 13.25 0.43 -24.24
CA ILE A 515 13.83 1.78 -24.09
C ILE A 515 14.43 2.27 -25.41
N GLU A 516 15.26 1.44 -26.05
CA GLU A 516 15.84 1.77 -27.37
C GLU A 516 14.76 2.01 -28.44
N GLU A 517 13.70 1.20 -28.43
CA GLU A 517 12.56 1.37 -29.34
C GLU A 517 11.84 2.71 -29.10
N ALA A 518 11.60 3.07 -27.84
CA ALA A 518 10.96 4.34 -27.48
C ALA A 518 11.82 5.53 -27.94
N VAL A 519 13.13 5.50 -27.70
CA VAL A 519 14.05 6.57 -28.12
C VAL A 519 14.13 6.68 -29.64
N LYS A 520 14.25 5.57 -30.37
CA LYS A 520 14.25 5.58 -31.84
C LYS A 520 12.96 6.17 -32.41
N LYS A 521 11.80 5.76 -31.88
CA LYS A 521 10.50 6.32 -32.29
C LYS A 521 10.39 7.81 -31.99
N ALA A 522 10.87 8.26 -30.83
CA ALA A 522 10.87 9.66 -30.46
C ALA A 522 11.82 10.48 -31.35
N LEU A 523 12.97 9.92 -31.72
CA LEU A 523 13.90 10.56 -32.64
C LEU A 523 13.30 10.74 -34.06
N ASP A 524 12.60 9.72 -34.56
CA ASP A 524 11.89 9.75 -35.84
C ASP A 524 10.67 10.69 -35.81
N ASP A 525 10.06 10.89 -34.62
CA ASP A 525 8.90 11.77 -34.40
C ASP A 525 9.30 13.25 -34.29
N ALA A 526 10.58 13.59 -34.16
CA ALA A 526 11.06 14.93 -33.91
C ALA A 526 10.75 15.92 -35.06
N VAL A 527 10.00 16.97 -34.75
CA VAL A 527 9.65 18.07 -35.65
C VAL A 527 9.91 19.42 -34.97
N PRO A 528 10.04 20.53 -35.76
CA PRO A 528 10.17 21.85 -35.15
C PRO A 528 9.09 22.11 -34.11
N ALA A 529 9.49 22.72 -33.00
CA ALA A 529 8.61 22.90 -31.85
C ALA A 529 8.79 24.28 -31.19
N GLU A 530 7.74 24.69 -30.49
CA GLU A 530 7.74 25.79 -29.54
C GLU A 530 7.55 25.20 -28.14
N VAL A 531 8.16 25.81 -27.14
CA VAL A 531 7.99 25.40 -25.75
C VAL A 531 7.66 26.58 -24.88
N GLY A 532 6.72 26.42 -23.96
CA GLY A 532 6.38 27.40 -22.95
C GLY A 532 6.31 26.75 -21.57
N GLY A 533 6.97 27.37 -20.60
CA GLY A 533 6.86 26.98 -19.20
C GLY A 533 5.71 27.70 -18.49
N ALA A 534 5.05 27.01 -17.58
CA ALA A 534 4.13 27.63 -16.64
C ALA A 534 4.23 26.95 -15.26
N THR A 535 4.08 27.75 -14.22
CA THR A 535 4.00 27.27 -12.84
C THR A 535 2.68 27.71 -12.25
N GLY A 536 1.87 26.77 -11.82
CA GLY A 536 0.63 27.00 -11.07
C GLY A 536 0.78 26.48 -9.65
N ASP A 537 -0.13 26.90 -8.78
CA ASP A 537 -0.15 26.46 -7.38
C ASP A 537 -1.29 25.47 -7.17
N VAL A 538 -0.97 24.28 -6.71
CA VAL A 538 -1.95 23.29 -6.25
C VAL A 538 -2.29 23.64 -4.81
N ASP A 539 -3.45 24.30 -4.62
CA ASP A 539 -3.91 24.76 -3.31
C ASP A 539 -4.94 23.80 -2.69
N GLY A 540 -4.79 23.58 -1.39
CA GLY A 540 -5.74 22.77 -0.61
C GLY A 540 -5.78 21.29 -1.03
N ILE A 541 -4.71 20.74 -1.60
CA ILE A 541 -4.62 19.30 -1.84
C ILE A 541 -4.53 18.58 -0.50
N ASN A 542 -5.41 17.59 -0.27
CA ASN A 542 -5.41 16.83 0.97
C ASN A 542 -4.42 15.66 0.85
N VAL A 543 -3.43 15.67 1.74
CA VAL A 543 -2.33 14.69 1.77
C VAL A 543 -2.23 14.03 3.14
N PHE A 544 -1.45 12.97 3.24
CA PHE A 544 -1.25 12.26 4.50
C PHE A 544 -0.71 13.13 5.63
N GLY A 545 0.21 14.05 5.35
CA GLY A 545 0.85 14.90 6.35
C GLY A 545 1.90 14.19 7.20
N SER A 546 2.96 14.89 7.55
CA SER A 546 4.12 14.30 8.26
C SER A 546 3.83 14.02 9.73
N GLN A 547 2.98 14.82 10.38
CA GLN A 547 2.76 14.72 11.81
C GLN A 547 1.68 13.70 12.17
N ARG A 548 0.54 13.70 11.49
CA ARG A 548 -0.62 12.87 11.84
C ARG A 548 -0.37 11.39 11.59
N ILE A 549 0.26 11.03 10.48
CA ILE A 549 0.61 9.63 10.20
C ILE A 549 1.64 9.11 11.18
N SER A 550 2.69 9.90 11.48
CA SER A 550 3.68 9.53 12.48
C SER A 550 3.06 9.35 13.87
N GLN A 551 2.14 10.23 14.26
CA GLN A 551 1.40 10.11 15.51
C GLN A 551 0.46 8.89 15.52
N LEU A 552 -0.23 8.62 14.40
CA LEU A 552 -1.10 7.45 14.24
C LEU A 552 -0.29 6.16 14.38
N ALA A 553 0.83 6.03 13.66
CA ALA A 553 1.71 4.87 13.73
C ALA A 553 2.29 4.67 15.14
N SER A 554 2.76 5.74 15.79
CA SER A 554 3.28 5.70 17.16
C SER A 554 2.20 5.31 18.17
N THR A 555 0.97 5.86 18.04
CA THR A 555 -0.15 5.55 18.91
C THR A 555 -0.59 4.10 18.72
N ALA A 556 -0.70 3.63 17.48
CA ALA A 556 -1.03 2.24 17.17
C ALA A 556 0.04 1.26 17.70
N GLY A 557 1.32 1.56 17.51
CA GLY A 557 2.43 0.77 18.04
C GLY A 557 2.43 0.68 19.57
N THR A 558 2.16 1.79 20.25
CA THR A 558 2.03 1.82 21.72
C THR A 558 0.84 0.99 22.17
N MET A 559 -0.31 1.11 21.49
CA MET A 559 -1.50 0.32 21.83
C MET A 559 -1.24 -1.19 21.71
N VAL A 560 -0.56 -1.64 20.64
CA VAL A 560 -0.22 -3.06 20.45
C VAL A 560 0.59 -3.61 21.63
N GLN A 561 1.52 -2.84 22.18
CA GLN A 561 2.30 -3.25 23.36
C GLN A 561 1.46 -3.46 24.61
N PHE A 562 0.39 -2.67 24.80
CA PHE A 562 -0.52 -2.80 25.94
C PHE A 562 -1.63 -3.83 25.73
N MET A 563 -1.87 -4.30 24.49
CA MET A 563 -2.95 -5.24 24.20
C MET A 563 -2.81 -6.57 24.94
N ALA A 564 -1.62 -7.17 24.95
CA ALA A 564 -1.41 -8.48 25.56
C ALA A 564 -1.64 -8.48 27.09
N PRO A 565 -1.04 -7.57 27.89
CA PRO A 565 -1.28 -7.55 29.34
C PRO A 565 -2.74 -7.20 29.68
N VAL A 566 -3.39 -6.32 28.94
CA VAL A 566 -4.81 -5.98 29.15
C VAL A 566 -5.71 -7.17 28.82
N ALA A 567 -5.44 -7.90 27.72
CA ALA A 567 -6.18 -9.11 27.37
C ALA A 567 -6.06 -10.18 28.46
N VAL A 568 -4.87 -10.42 28.98
CA VAL A 568 -4.63 -11.40 30.07
C VAL A 568 -5.41 -11.01 31.32
N LEU A 569 -5.39 -9.72 31.70
CA LEU A 569 -6.14 -9.23 32.86
C LEU A 569 -7.66 -9.42 32.68
N ILE A 570 -8.21 -9.06 31.52
CA ILE A 570 -9.64 -9.20 31.25
C ILE A 570 -10.06 -10.68 31.22
N LEU A 571 -9.25 -11.57 30.65
CA LEU A 571 -9.51 -13.02 30.68
C LEU A 571 -9.49 -13.57 32.09
N ALA A 572 -8.52 -13.18 32.92
CA ALA A 572 -8.46 -13.58 34.32
C ALA A 572 -9.69 -13.12 35.09
N LEU A 573 -10.13 -11.87 34.91
CA LEU A 573 -11.35 -11.35 35.51
C LEU A 573 -12.60 -12.08 35.02
N ALA A 574 -12.69 -12.41 33.72
CA ALA A 574 -13.81 -13.18 33.17
C ALA A 574 -13.89 -14.57 33.79
N PHE A 575 -12.78 -15.25 34.03
CA PHE A 575 -12.73 -16.52 34.74
C PHE A 575 -13.20 -16.37 36.20
N ILE A 576 -12.69 -15.41 36.94
CA ILE A 576 -13.08 -15.15 38.33
C ILE A 576 -14.58 -14.89 38.43
N ILE A 577 -15.11 -14.00 37.61
CA ILE A 577 -16.55 -13.66 37.58
C ILE A 577 -17.37 -14.91 37.22
N THR A 578 -16.92 -15.73 36.28
CA THR A 578 -17.62 -16.99 35.93
C THR A 578 -17.73 -17.92 37.13
N ILE A 579 -16.65 -18.11 37.87
CA ILE A 579 -16.65 -18.96 39.09
C ILE A 579 -17.62 -18.41 40.12
N ILE A 580 -17.57 -17.11 40.39
CA ILE A 580 -18.46 -16.45 41.37
C ILE A 580 -19.93 -16.61 40.97
N VAL A 581 -20.27 -16.30 39.72
CA VAL A 581 -21.65 -16.40 39.20
C VAL A 581 -22.13 -17.85 39.19
N PHE A 582 -21.29 -18.78 38.78
CA PHE A 582 -21.62 -20.20 38.77
C PHE A 582 -21.94 -20.70 40.21
N LEU A 583 -21.09 -20.38 41.18
CA LEU A 583 -21.32 -20.76 42.58
C LEU A 583 -22.55 -20.11 43.18
N ALA A 584 -22.99 -18.96 42.65
CA ALA A 584 -24.21 -18.29 43.12
C ALA A 584 -25.49 -18.85 42.49
N VAL A 585 -25.40 -19.54 41.34
CA VAL A 585 -26.54 -20.06 40.57
C VAL A 585 -26.66 -21.58 40.69
N ALA A 586 -25.56 -22.29 40.96
CA ALA A 586 -25.52 -23.74 41.16
C ALA A 586 -25.99 -24.11 42.57
#